data_eaba3a49f7ef11f18c37cc1e1bbc1d4e
#
_entry.id   eaba3a49f7ef11f18c37cc1e1bbc1d4e
#
_cell.length_a   1.000
_cell.length_b   1.000
_cell.length_c   1.000
_cell.angle_alpha   90.00
_cell.angle_beta   90.00
_cell.angle_gamma   90.00
#
_symmetry.space_group_name_H-M   'P 1'
#
loop_
_entity.id
_entity.type
_entity.pdbx_description
1 polymer ?
#
loop_
_entity_poly.entity_id
_entity_poly.type
_entity_poly.pdbx_seq_one_letter_code
_entity_poly.pdbx_strand_id
1 'polypeptide(L)'
;MLESGRKKIVATCCGAAIALAAPAVLGADCNTLGKPNPIYGAGGSAETATIAKVAKYFAGLSDHPITIFWTDPGACAGYQQYLSNSITNSAVKYWDASGTQLTCNATAQAADFSHMGNEHGFCVDSGALTVPAGWPSGFGTVLAPVQTLNIIVDKDSSQKSISYEALYYLLGFGAGADGKNVSPWTNPAYVVTRSPTSFATQFLIHSIFGNVTQVIYDDPGKNGQGTTSGGYNGRLGYRAADQQTVADQVAHDGDTDPEAPIGYVSGSGADSNRGKVKTLAYQHRDQSCGYWPDAKDSTFDKINVRTGKYHFWTPGHFFAHVAADGTGHDLDHLANPDVEKFISAFVGSDDLDVLNAVIDAGDVPLCAMQVTREGLDGAISSYVSPDAYCGCYFESRVAGTPQCDACREGHDEDCSEPNAVCHRGYCEAY
;
A
#
# COMPACT_ATOMS: atom_id res chain seq x y z
N MET A 1 -65.46 5.93 -52.90
CA MET A 1 -64.07 6.46 -52.83
C MET A 1 -63.27 5.47 -52.00
N LEU A 2 -62.40 4.74 -52.70
CA LEU A 2 -61.65 3.67 -52.11
C LEU A 2 -60.25 4.25 -51.74
N GLU A 3 -59.86 4.22 -50.43
CA GLU A 3 -58.50 4.50 -50.03
C GLU A 3 -57.81 3.21 -49.64
N SER A 4 -56.75 2.93 -50.37
CA SER A 4 -55.89 1.76 -50.30
C SER A 4 -54.86 1.96 -49.21
N GLY A 5 -54.98 1.18 -48.11
CA GLY A 5 -53.95 1.11 -47.05
C GLY A 5 -52.77 0.26 -47.45
N ARG A 6 -51.61 0.85 -47.70
CA ARG A 6 -50.34 0.15 -47.88
C ARG A 6 -49.77 -0.26 -46.49
N LYS A 7 -49.75 -1.57 -46.23
CA LYS A 7 -49.02 -2.18 -45.14
C LYS A 7 -47.51 -2.18 -45.45
N LYS A 8 -46.73 -1.47 -44.68
CA LYS A 8 -45.24 -1.58 -44.70
C LYS A 8 -44.82 -2.80 -43.87
N ILE A 9 -44.22 -3.76 -44.51
CA ILE A 9 -43.56 -4.90 -43.88
C ILE A 9 -42.19 -4.39 -43.45
N VAL A 10 -41.94 -4.30 -42.10
CA VAL A 10 -40.62 -4.06 -41.55
C VAL A 10 -39.97 -5.43 -41.34
N ALA A 11 -38.98 -5.73 -42.17
CA ALA A 11 -38.15 -6.91 -41.96
C ALA A 11 -37.12 -6.64 -40.86
N THR A 12 -37.33 -7.25 -39.69
CA THR A 12 -36.34 -7.22 -38.58
C THR A 12 -35.25 -8.24 -38.90
N CYS A 13 -34.09 -7.79 -39.37
CA CYS A 13 -32.91 -8.59 -39.44
C CYS A 13 -32.36 -8.82 -38.03
N CYS A 14 -32.60 -10.00 -37.44
CA CYS A 14 -31.88 -10.47 -36.26
C CYS A 14 -30.43 -10.80 -36.67
N GLY A 15 -29.53 -9.84 -36.56
CA GLY A 15 -28.09 -10.08 -36.60
C GLY A 15 -27.64 -10.76 -35.31
N ALA A 16 -27.41 -12.08 -35.39
CA ALA A 16 -26.70 -12.77 -34.30
C ALA A 16 -25.25 -12.29 -34.28
N ALA A 17 -24.94 -11.42 -33.32
CA ALA A 17 -23.55 -11.08 -32.99
C ALA A 17 -22.91 -12.33 -32.36
N ILE A 18 -22.15 -13.06 -33.13
CA ILE A 18 -21.22 -14.07 -32.62
C ILE A 18 -20.12 -13.28 -31.89
N ALA A 19 -20.21 -13.21 -30.57
CA ALA A 19 -19.11 -12.78 -29.74
C ALA A 19 -18.01 -13.83 -29.87
N LEU A 20 -17.04 -13.58 -30.75
CA LEU A 20 -15.79 -14.28 -30.74
C LEU A 20 -15.12 -13.95 -29.42
N ALA A 21 -15.20 -14.85 -28.43
CA ALA A 21 -14.33 -14.83 -27.28
C ALA A 21 -12.89 -14.86 -27.81
N ALA A 22 -12.19 -13.74 -27.68
CA ALA A 22 -10.75 -13.73 -27.97
C ALA A 22 -10.12 -14.81 -27.09
N PRO A 23 -9.28 -15.70 -27.64
CA PRO A 23 -8.54 -16.64 -26.83
C PRO A 23 -7.76 -15.79 -25.81
N ALA A 24 -7.84 -16.14 -24.51
CA ALA A 24 -6.94 -15.60 -23.51
C ALA A 24 -5.53 -15.91 -24.02
N VAL A 25 -4.80 -14.89 -24.44
CA VAL A 25 -3.39 -15.03 -24.77
C VAL A 25 -2.74 -15.40 -23.47
N LEU A 26 -2.41 -16.67 -23.28
CA LEU A 26 -1.54 -17.12 -22.19
C LEU A 26 -0.26 -16.29 -22.35
N GLY A 27 -0.01 -15.39 -21.42
CA GLY A 27 1.18 -14.54 -21.44
C GLY A 27 2.43 -15.42 -21.55
N ALA A 28 3.46 -14.91 -22.22
CA ALA A 28 4.73 -15.61 -22.32
C ALA A 28 5.26 -15.93 -20.91
N ASP A 29 5.99 -17.03 -20.75
CA ASP A 29 6.70 -17.33 -19.51
C ASP A 29 7.75 -16.24 -19.25
N CYS A 30 7.79 -15.71 -18.03
CA CYS A 30 8.70 -14.63 -17.64
C CYS A 30 10.17 -14.97 -17.95
N ASN A 31 10.57 -16.22 -17.73
CA ASN A 31 11.92 -16.72 -17.98
C ASN A 31 12.29 -16.73 -19.48
N THR A 32 11.30 -16.76 -20.37
CA THR A 32 11.53 -16.78 -21.83
C THR A 32 11.63 -15.39 -22.47
N LEU A 33 11.38 -14.33 -21.68
CA LEU A 33 11.38 -12.96 -22.19
C LEU A 33 12.79 -12.40 -22.46
N GLY A 34 13.85 -13.09 -22.02
CA GLY A 34 15.24 -12.62 -22.18
C GLY A 34 15.51 -11.27 -21.52
N LYS A 35 14.84 -10.97 -20.41
CA LYS A 35 15.03 -9.72 -19.68
C LYS A 35 16.36 -9.74 -18.91
N PRO A 36 17.07 -8.58 -18.84
CA PRO A 36 18.34 -8.50 -18.14
C PRO A 36 18.15 -8.61 -16.61
N ASN A 37 19.05 -9.31 -15.97
CA ASN A 37 19.20 -9.43 -14.51
C ASN A 37 17.83 -9.53 -13.79
N PRO A 38 17.04 -10.58 -14.07
CA PRO A 38 15.70 -10.69 -13.53
C PRO A 38 15.74 -10.99 -12.03
N ILE A 39 14.97 -10.24 -11.25
CA ILE A 39 14.67 -10.54 -9.84
C ILE A 39 13.16 -10.65 -9.65
N TYR A 40 12.74 -11.57 -8.81
CA TYR A 40 11.33 -11.91 -8.62
C TYR A 40 10.89 -11.58 -7.18
N GLY A 41 9.88 -10.72 -7.07
CA GLY A 41 9.31 -10.32 -5.79
C GLY A 41 7.83 -10.69 -5.65
N ALA A 42 7.43 -10.91 -4.40
CA ALA A 42 6.03 -11.15 -4.04
C ALA A 42 5.66 -10.37 -2.78
N GLY A 43 4.46 -9.79 -2.72
CA GLY A 43 4.06 -9.00 -1.55
C GLY A 43 2.67 -8.43 -1.62
N GLY A 44 2.48 -7.26 -1.02
CA GLY A 44 1.19 -6.60 -0.95
C GLY A 44 0.88 -5.70 -2.15
N SER A 45 -0.40 -5.43 -2.34
CA SER A 45 -0.83 -4.49 -3.39
C SER A 45 -0.56 -3.01 -3.02
N ALA A 46 -0.33 -2.73 -1.74
CA ALA A 46 0.02 -1.38 -1.29
C ALA A 46 1.39 -0.95 -1.81
N GLU A 47 2.31 -1.89 -1.94
CA GLU A 47 3.69 -1.69 -2.37
C GLU A 47 3.84 -1.54 -3.89
N THR A 48 2.84 -1.98 -4.66
CA THR A 48 2.91 -2.05 -6.13
C THR A 48 3.22 -0.70 -6.78
N ALA A 49 2.68 0.40 -6.25
CA ALA A 49 2.91 1.72 -6.83
C ALA A 49 4.38 2.15 -6.71
N THR A 50 4.99 1.89 -5.57
CA THR A 50 6.39 2.22 -5.30
C THR A 50 7.32 1.28 -6.06
N ILE A 51 7.04 -0.01 -6.02
CA ILE A 51 7.77 -1.01 -6.83
C ILE A 51 7.76 -0.63 -8.32
N ALA A 52 6.62 -0.20 -8.86
CA ALA A 52 6.50 0.20 -10.26
C ALA A 52 7.45 1.33 -10.65
N LYS A 53 7.54 2.37 -9.81
CA LYS A 53 8.39 3.53 -10.06
C LYS A 53 9.88 3.18 -9.95
N VAL A 54 10.24 2.41 -8.93
CA VAL A 54 11.61 1.96 -8.72
C VAL A 54 12.02 0.94 -9.81
N ALA A 55 11.12 0.03 -10.20
CA ALA A 55 11.36 -0.92 -11.30
C ALA A 55 11.63 -0.22 -12.64
N LYS A 56 10.89 0.86 -12.93
CA LYS A 56 11.17 1.71 -14.11
C LYS A 56 12.60 2.25 -14.09
N TYR A 57 13.05 2.76 -12.95
CA TYR A 57 14.41 3.28 -12.79
C TYR A 57 15.45 2.19 -13.07
N PHE A 58 15.33 1.03 -12.42
CA PHE A 58 16.27 -0.06 -12.58
C PHE A 58 16.28 -0.66 -13.99
N ALA A 59 15.12 -0.73 -14.65
CA ALA A 59 15.04 -1.15 -16.06
C ALA A 59 15.70 -0.16 -17.01
N GLY A 60 15.86 1.10 -16.63
CA GLY A 60 16.47 2.17 -17.41
C GLY A 60 17.98 2.34 -17.23
N LEU A 61 18.60 1.62 -16.30
CA LEU A 61 20.05 1.73 -16.07
C LEU A 61 20.84 1.28 -17.32
N SER A 62 21.81 2.08 -17.70
CA SER A 62 22.58 1.84 -18.95
C SER A 62 23.65 0.76 -18.81
N ASP A 63 24.23 0.62 -17.64
CA ASP A 63 25.36 -0.26 -17.35
C ASP A 63 24.94 -1.62 -16.78
N HIS A 64 23.93 -1.64 -15.94
CA HIS A 64 23.45 -2.87 -15.29
C HIS A 64 21.92 -2.80 -15.08
N PRO A 65 21.10 -2.88 -16.13
CA PRO A 65 19.66 -2.86 -15.98
C PRO A 65 19.16 -4.09 -15.23
N ILE A 66 18.22 -3.90 -14.29
CA ILE A 66 17.59 -4.98 -13.52
C ILE A 66 16.09 -4.98 -13.87
N THR A 67 15.55 -6.15 -14.18
CA THR A 67 14.12 -6.31 -14.43
C THR A 67 13.46 -6.88 -13.19
N ILE A 68 12.56 -6.10 -12.58
CA ILE A 68 11.82 -6.50 -11.39
C ILE A 68 10.48 -7.09 -11.82
N PHE A 69 10.31 -8.37 -11.54
CA PHE A 69 9.05 -9.10 -11.69
C PHE A 69 8.32 -9.10 -10.35
N TRP A 70 7.07 -8.66 -10.33
CA TRP A 70 6.30 -8.44 -9.11
C TRP A 70 4.94 -9.10 -9.15
N THR A 71 4.59 -9.79 -8.06
CA THR A 71 3.23 -10.30 -7.82
C THR A 71 2.70 -9.83 -6.49
N ASP A 72 1.43 -9.43 -6.47
CA ASP A 72 0.78 -8.81 -5.32
C ASP A 72 -0.53 -9.50 -4.87
N PRO A 73 -0.47 -10.80 -4.54
CA PRO A 73 -1.66 -11.55 -4.10
C PRO A 73 -2.21 -11.10 -2.74
N GLY A 74 -1.54 -10.20 -2.08
CA GLY A 74 -1.76 -9.71 -0.73
C GLY A 74 -0.53 -9.89 0.13
N ALA A 75 -0.33 -9.06 1.15
CA ALA A 75 0.90 -9.03 1.94
C ALA A 75 1.32 -10.42 2.46
N CYS A 76 0.50 -11.05 3.29
CA CYS A 76 0.82 -12.37 3.83
C CYS A 76 0.82 -13.48 2.76
N ALA A 77 -0.02 -13.38 1.73
CA ALA A 77 -0.04 -14.36 0.64
C ALA A 77 1.23 -14.24 -0.23
N GLY A 78 1.71 -13.03 -0.51
CA GLY A 78 2.97 -12.80 -1.20
C GLY A 78 4.16 -13.28 -0.39
N TYR A 79 4.16 -13.00 0.90
CA TYR A 79 5.19 -13.49 1.81
C TYR A 79 5.19 -15.02 1.90
N GLN A 80 4.03 -15.67 1.87
CA GLN A 80 3.95 -17.14 1.79
C GLN A 80 4.57 -17.70 0.51
N GLN A 81 4.38 -17.01 -0.64
CA GLN A 81 5.04 -17.42 -1.89
C GLN A 81 6.56 -17.31 -1.79
N TYR A 82 7.08 -16.27 -1.15
CA TYR A 82 8.50 -16.13 -0.88
C TYR A 82 9.03 -17.24 0.04
N LEU A 83 8.35 -17.51 1.17
CA LEU A 83 8.75 -18.57 2.11
C LEU A 83 8.71 -19.98 1.50
N SER A 84 7.75 -20.22 0.62
CA SER A 84 7.65 -21.50 -0.12
C SER A 84 8.57 -21.56 -1.34
N ASN A 85 9.30 -20.48 -1.61
CA ASN A 85 10.18 -20.33 -2.76
C ASN A 85 9.49 -20.62 -4.09
N SER A 86 8.23 -20.22 -4.21
CA SER A 86 7.38 -20.57 -5.36
C SER A 86 6.32 -19.50 -5.62
N ILE A 87 6.51 -18.73 -6.68
CA ILE A 87 5.48 -17.86 -7.24
C ILE A 87 4.50 -18.74 -8.02
N THR A 88 3.22 -18.64 -7.67
CA THR A 88 2.15 -19.46 -8.27
C THR A 88 1.22 -18.66 -9.18
N ASN A 89 1.51 -17.38 -9.40
CA ASN A 89 0.64 -16.48 -10.13
C ASN A 89 0.83 -16.55 -11.65
N SER A 90 -0.28 -16.55 -12.36
CA SER A 90 -0.31 -16.54 -13.83
C SER A 90 -0.20 -15.15 -14.47
N ALA A 91 -0.09 -14.09 -13.66
CA ALA A 91 0.03 -12.72 -14.13
C ALA A 91 0.98 -11.94 -13.22
N VAL A 92 2.27 -12.06 -13.50
CA VAL A 92 3.33 -11.31 -12.84
C VAL A 92 3.56 -10.02 -13.60
N LYS A 93 3.59 -8.90 -12.89
CA LYS A 93 3.82 -7.57 -13.43
C LYS A 93 5.32 -7.32 -13.58
N TYR A 94 5.71 -6.57 -14.60
CA TYR A 94 7.04 -5.96 -14.71
C TYR A 94 6.94 -4.65 -15.50
N TRP A 95 7.93 -3.80 -15.37
CA TRP A 95 7.94 -2.48 -16.00
C TRP A 95 9.18 -2.32 -16.87
N ASP A 96 9.00 -1.71 -18.03
CA ASP A 96 10.11 -1.32 -18.89
C ASP A 96 10.70 0.05 -18.49
N ALA A 97 11.76 0.46 -19.17
CA ALA A 97 12.42 1.75 -18.93
C ALA A 97 11.51 2.97 -19.20
N SER A 98 10.43 2.81 -19.95
CA SER A 98 9.42 3.87 -20.13
C SER A 98 8.45 3.95 -18.95
N GLY A 99 8.39 2.90 -18.12
CA GLY A 99 7.42 2.73 -17.04
C GLY A 99 6.12 2.06 -17.49
N THR A 100 6.11 1.50 -18.71
CA THR A 100 4.95 0.72 -19.16
C THR A 100 4.87 -0.59 -18.41
N GLN A 101 3.73 -0.83 -17.74
CA GLN A 101 3.47 -2.10 -17.09
C GLN A 101 3.12 -3.19 -18.11
N LEU A 102 3.81 -4.30 -18.00
CA LEU A 102 3.63 -5.50 -18.79
C LEU A 102 3.36 -6.69 -17.86
N THR A 103 2.92 -7.82 -18.42
CA THR A 103 2.64 -9.02 -17.64
C THR A 103 3.21 -10.27 -18.33
N CYS A 104 3.57 -11.26 -17.51
CA CYS A 104 4.02 -12.58 -17.95
C CYS A 104 3.56 -13.64 -16.95
N ASN A 105 3.74 -14.91 -17.28
CA ASN A 105 3.44 -16.03 -16.38
C ASN A 105 4.72 -16.48 -15.67
N ALA A 106 4.70 -16.57 -14.35
CA ALA A 106 5.78 -17.15 -13.56
C ALA A 106 5.24 -18.34 -12.78
N THR A 107 5.20 -19.50 -13.43
CA THR A 107 4.75 -20.72 -12.76
C THR A 107 5.94 -21.40 -12.10
N ALA A 108 5.87 -21.64 -10.79
CA ALA A 108 6.91 -22.26 -9.97
C ALA A 108 8.28 -21.53 -10.01
N GLN A 109 8.27 -20.24 -10.28
CA GLN A 109 9.47 -19.41 -10.17
C GLN A 109 9.79 -19.14 -8.71
N ALA A 110 11.06 -19.25 -8.32
CA ALA A 110 11.52 -18.83 -7.00
C ALA A 110 11.30 -17.33 -6.79
N ALA A 111 10.91 -16.93 -5.59
CA ALA A 111 10.87 -15.52 -5.21
C ALA A 111 12.19 -15.14 -4.54
N ASP A 112 12.88 -14.13 -5.06
CA ASP A 112 14.14 -13.63 -4.53
C ASP A 112 13.93 -12.75 -3.30
N PHE A 113 12.80 -12.03 -3.24
CA PHE A 113 12.44 -11.17 -2.12
C PHE A 113 10.93 -11.09 -1.91
N SER A 114 10.54 -10.63 -0.72
CA SER A 114 9.18 -10.19 -0.43
C SER A 114 9.20 -8.75 0.10
N HIS A 115 8.15 -7.98 -0.22
CA HIS A 115 7.94 -6.64 0.33
C HIS A 115 6.51 -6.48 0.81
N MET A 116 6.36 -6.09 2.07
CA MET A 116 5.05 -5.87 2.68
C MET A 116 5.12 -4.84 3.81
N GLY A 117 4.00 -4.21 4.12
CA GLY A 117 3.88 -3.30 5.24
C GLY A 117 3.78 -3.98 6.62
N ASN A 118 3.75 -5.32 6.65
CA ASN A 118 3.61 -6.09 7.88
C ASN A 118 4.92 -6.75 8.27
N GLU A 119 5.09 -6.99 9.57
CA GLU A 119 6.12 -7.86 10.08
C GLU A 119 5.76 -9.34 9.87
N HIS A 120 6.78 -10.21 9.92
CA HIS A 120 6.61 -11.65 9.83
C HIS A 120 5.56 -12.19 10.85
N GLY A 121 5.71 -11.82 12.11
CA GLY A 121 4.84 -12.27 13.20
C GLY A 121 3.35 -12.03 12.93
N PHE A 122 3.05 -10.94 12.27
CA PHE A 122 1.71 -10.57 11.91
C PHE A 122 0.97 -11.58 11.04
N CYS A 123 1.65 -12.06 10.02
CA CYS A 123 1.08 -13.06 9.13
C CYS A 123 0.93 -14.44 9.83
N VAL A 124 1.80 -14.73 10.78
CA VAL A 124 1.71 -15.96 11.61
C VAL A 124 0.55 -15.86 12.59
N ASP A 125 0.49 -14.77 13.36
CA ASP A 125 -0.51 -14.57 14.41
C ASP A 125 -1.93 -14.45 13.86
N SER A 126 -2.06 -13.88 12.67
CA SER A 126 -3.35 -13.82 11.98
C SER A 126 -3.83 -15.16 11.42
N GLY A 127 -3.00 -16.20 11.49
CA GLY A 127 -3.27 -17.51 10.86
C GLY A 127 -3.21 -17.46 9.33
N ALA A 128 -2.73 -16.38 8.75
CA ALA A 128 -2.57 -16.24 7.30
C ALA A 128 -1.36 -17.01 6.78
N LEU A 129 -0.43 -17.38 7.66
CA LEU A 129 0.72 -18.23 7.35
C LEU A 129 0.69 -19.52 8.14
N THR A 130 1.11 -20.60 7.49
CA THR A 130 1.34 -21.92 8.08
C THR A 130 2.83 -22.22 8.20
N VAL A 131 3.59 -21.32 8.80
CA VAL A 131 5.02 -21.54 9.06
C VAL A 131 5.25 -21.86 10.52
N PRO A 132 6.29 -22.66 10.84
CA PRO A 132 6.70 -22.92 12.21
C PRO A 132 7.03 -21.60 12.93
N ALA A 133 6.76 -21.54 14.23
CA ALA A 133 7.13 -20.41 15.06
C ALA A 133 8.64 -20.16 14.98
N GLY A 134 9.02 -18.93 14.77
CA GLY A 134 10.41 -18.47 14.63
C GLY A 134 10.78 -18.08 13.21
N TRP A 135 11.83 -17.27 13.09
CA TRP A 135 12.36 -16.88 11.80
C TRP A 135 12.89 -18.11 11.05
N PRO A 136 12.55 -18.27 9.76
CA PRO A 136 13.22 -19.26 8.93
C PRO A 136 14.72 -18.91 8.89
N SER A 137 15.58 -19.89 9.13
CA SER A 137 17.01 -19.68 8.97
C SER A 137 17.36 -19.29 7.52
N GLY A 138 18.29 -18.37 7.33
CA GLY A 138 18.70 -17.91 6.00
C GLY A 138 17.86 -16.79 5.39
N PHE A 139 17.02 -16.12 6.18
CA PHE A 139 16.25 -14.94 5.75
C PHE A 139 16.65 -13.72 6.57
N GLY A 140 16.86 -12.61 5.88
CA GLY A 140 17.05 -11.28 6.46
C GLY A 140 15.79 -10.43 6.35
N THR A 141 15.68 -9.44 7.22
CA THR A 141 14.65 -8.40 7.16
C THR A 141 15.30 -7.04 7.14
N VAL A 142 14.79 -6.17 6.29
CA VAL A 142 15.24 -4.79 6.15
C VAL A 142 14.03 -3.88 6.24
N LEU A 143 14.14 -2.82 7.05
CA LEU A 143 13.09 -1.79 7.11
C LEU A 143 13.00 -1.06 5.79
N ALA A 144 11.80 -0.80 5.35
CA ALA A 144 11.47 -0.10 4.12
C ALA A 144 10.75 1.23 4.43
N PRO A 145 10.53 2.08 3.42
CA PRO A 145 9.77 3.32 3.58
C PRO A 145 8.46 3.13 4.32
N VAL A 146 8.08 4.15 5.08
CA VAL A 146 6.89 4.10 5.92
C VAL A 146 5.63 4.20 5.09
N GLN A 147 4.71 3.29 5.35
CA GLN A 147 3.38 3.29 4.78
C GLN A 147 2.34 3.75 5.79
N THR A 148 1.34 4.46 5.31
CA THR A 148 0.18 4.84 6.12
C THR A 148 -1.04 4.03 5.72
N LEU A 149 -1.96 3.89 6.66
CA LEU A 149 -3.32 3.44 6.41
C LEU A 149 -4.27 4.62 6.61
N ASN A 150 -5.11 4.88 5.64
CA ASN A 150 -6.02 6.00 5.63
C ASN A 150 -7.47 5.50 5.64
N ILE A 151 -8.25 6.04 6.56
CA ILE A 151 -9.72 5.86 6.53
C ILE A 151 -10.28 6.88 5.55
N ILE A 152 -11.02 6.41 4.57
CA ILE A 152 -11.55 7.24 3.48
C ILE A 152 -13.08 7.24 3.43
N VAL A 153 -13.61 8.36 3.01
CA VAL A 153 -15.02 8.59 2.70
C VAL A 153 -15.14 9.24 1.33
N ASP A 154 -16.35 9.41 0.83
CA ASP A 154 -16.56 10.19 -0.39
C ASP A 154 -16.00 11.62 -0.25
N LYS A 155 -15.48 12.19 -1.34
CA LYS A 155 -14.86 13.54 -1.35
C LYS A 155 -15.82 14.64 -0.88
N ASP A 156 -17.11 14.47 -1.14
CA ASP A 156 -18.19 15.44 -0.85
C ASP A 156 -18.84 15.22 0.52
N SER A 157 -18.48 14.16 1.25
CA SER A 157 -18.94 13.93 2.64
C SER A 157 -18.63 15.13 3.54
N SER A 158 -19.49 15.44 4.48
CA SER A 158 -19.26 16.49 5.49
C SER A 158 -18.34 16.02 6.63
N GLN A 159 -18.10 14.72 6.73
CA GLN A 159 -17.26 14.15 7.80
C GLN A 159 -15.80 14.55 7.65
N LYS A 160 -15.15 14.86 8.78
CA LYS A 160 -13.75 15.31 8.82
C LYS A 160 -12.83 14.41 9.65
N SER A 161 -13.41 13.65 10.57
CA SER A 161 -12.64 12.84 11.51
C SER A 161 -13.40 11.58 11.92
N ILE A 162 -12.63 10.62 12.42
CA ILE A 162 -13.15 9.40 13.04
C ILE A 162 -12.28 9.07 14.26
N SER A 163 -12.90 8.66 15.38
CA SER A 163 -12.18 8.24 16.57
C SER A 163 -11.88 6.75 16.56
N TYR A 164 -10.92 6.36 17.39
CA TYR A 164 -10.63 4.96 17.70
C TYR A 164 -11.89 4.18 18.09
N GLU A 165 -12.71 4.73 18.98
CA GLU A 165 -13.93 4.07 19.46
C GLU A 165 -14.95 3.90 18.35
N ALA A 166 -15.10 4.90 17.48
CA ALA A 166 -15.99 4.81 16.33
C ALA A 166 -15.56 3.66 15.39
N LEU A 167 -14.28 3.57 15.09
CA LEU A 167 -13.74 2.46 14.28
C LEU A 167 -13.89 1.12 14.99
N TYR A 168 -13.65 1.06 16.30
CA TYR A 168 -13.82 -0.15 17.09
C TYR A 168 -15.26 -0.68 17.00
N TYR A 169 -16.26 0.19 17.17
CA TYR A 169 -17.66 -0.21 17.05
C TYR A 169 -18.05 -0.56 15.60
N LEU A 170 -17.64 0.26 14.65
CA LEU A 170 -17.96 0.06 13.23
C LEU A 170 -17.40 -1.25 12.70
N LEU A 171 -16.11 -1.51 12.94
CA LEU A 171 -15.42 -2.68 12.40
C LEU A 171 -15.54 -3.92 13.29
N GLY A 172 -15.71 -3.76 14.60
CA GLY A 172 -15.82 -4.89 15.52
C GLY A 172 -17.23 -5.46 15.64
N PHE A 173 -18.27 -4.64 15.46
CA PHE A 173 -19.65 -5.06 15.64
C PHE A 173 -20.53 -4.89 14.39
N GLY A 174 -20.05 -4.16 13.40
CA GLY A 174 -20.78 -3.87 12.17
C GLY A 174 -21.67 -2.63 12.26
N ALA A 175 -21.84 -1.98 11.14
CA ALA A 175 -22.52 -0.69 11.03
C ALA A 175 -24.00 -0.73 11.48
N GLY A 176 -24.69 -1.86 11.33
CA GLY A 176 -26.09 -2.01 11.68
C GLY A 176 -26.35 -2.66 13.05
N ALA A 177 -25.33 -2.82 13.91
CA ALA A 177 -25.52 -3.49 15.20
C ALA A 177 -26.31 -2.64 16.18
N ASP A 178 -27.30 -3.22 16.82
CA ASP A 178 -28.16 -2.53 17.80
C ASP A 178 -27.35 -1.94 18.95
N GLY A 179 -27.52 -0.63 19.17
CA GLY A 179 -26.84 0.12 20.23
C GLY A 179 -25.34 0.31 20.03
N LYS A 180 -24.79 -0.05 18.85
CA LYS A 180 -23.37 0.04 18.53
C LYS A 180 -23.09 0.68 17.18
N ASN A 181 -24.13 1.13 16.51
CA ASN A 181 -24.04 1.85 15.25
C ASN A 181 -23.35 3.20 15.42
N VAL A 182 -22.56 3.56 14.44
CA VAL A 182 -21.78 4.81 14.39
C VAL A 182 -22.34 5.67 13.24
N SER A 183 -23.08 6.73 13.61
CA SER A 183 -23.57 7.67 12.58
C SER A 183 -22.41 8.45 11.97
N PRO A 184 -22.42 8.71 10.63
CA PRO A 184 -23.49 8.38 9.68
C PRO A 184 -23.41 6.94 9.12
N TRP A 185 -22.35 6.18 9.39
CA TRP A 185 -22.06 4.87 8.83
C TRP A 185 -22.89 3.75 9.48
N THR A 186 -24.22 3.85 9.36
CA THR A 186 -25.16 2.91 10.00
C THR A 186 -25.63 1.79 9.08
N ASN A 187 -25.34 1.89 7.78
CA ASN A 187 -25.70 0.87 6.81
C ASN A 187 -24.48 0.02 6.43
N PRO A 188 -24.47 -1.28 6.81
CA PRO A 188 -23.33 -2.15 6.53
C PRO A 188 -23.07 -2.36 5.03
N ALA A 189 -24.02 -2.11 4.14
CA ALA A 189 -23.83 -2.23 2.70
C ALA A 189 -22.80 -1.22 2.15
N TYR A 190 -22.58 -0.11 2.84
CA TYR A 190 -21.67 0.95 2.42
C TYR A 190 -20.30 0.94 3.13
N VAL A 191 -20.04 -0.11 3.90
CA VAL A 191 -18.71 -0.29 4.52
C VAL A 191 -17.84 -1.12 3.58
N VAL A 192 -16.82 -0.51 3.01
CA VAL A 192 -15.94 -1.13 2.01
C VAL A 192 -14.70 -1.68 2.67
N THR A 193 -14.54 -2.99 2.67
CA THR A 193 -13.44 -3.71 3.33
C THR A 193 -12.49 -4.36 2.33
N ARG A 194 -11.39 -4.89 2.84
CA ARG A 194 -10.40 -5.68 2.09
C ARG A 194 -10.36 -7.12 2.56
N SER A 195 -9.67 -7.98 1.81
CA SER A 195 -9.38 -9.36 2.24
C SER A 195 -8.76 -9.38 3.65
N PRO A 196 -9.12 -10.37 4.49
CA PRO A 196 -8.48 -10.57 5.79
C PRO A 196 -6.96 -10.70 5.73
N THR A 197 -6.41 -11.15 4.61
CA THR A 197 -4.96 -11.32 4.40
C THR A 197 -4.28 -10.08 3.82
N SER A 198 -5.02 -9.00 3.59
CA SER A 198 -4.44 -7.75 3.10
C SER A 198 -3.74 -6.99 4.24
N PHE A 199 -2.65 -6.27 3.89
CA PHE A 199 -1.97 -5.38 4.83
C PHE A 199 -2.95 -4.46 5.56
N ALA A 200 -3.80 -3.74 4.83
CA ALA A 200 -4.70 -2.77 5.41
C ALA A 200 -5.66 -3.36 6.45
N THR A 201 -6.21 -4.56 6.19
CA THR A 201 -7.08 -5.25 7.14
C THR A 201 -6.33 -5.72 8.37
N GLN A 202 -5.17 -6.33 8.19
CA GLN A 202 -4.33 -6.80 9.29
C GLN A 202 -3.88 -5.65 10.17
N PHE A 203 -3.46 -4.54 9.55
CA PHE A 203 -3.06 -3.34 10.26
C PHE A 203 -4.20 -2.78 11.14
N LEU A 204 -5.43 -2.70 10.60
CA LEU A 204 -6.60 -2.27 11.38
C LEU A 204 -6.92 -3.21 12.52
N ILE A 205 -6.87 -4.54 12.31
CA ILE A 205 -7.13 -5.53 13.36
C ILE A 205 -6.20 -5.30 14.53
N HIS A 206 -4.89 -5.16 14.27
CA HIS A 206 -3.92 -4.92 15.33
C HIS A 206 -4.09 -3.56 15.99
N SER A 207 -4.15 -2.49 15.20
CA SER A 207 -4.18 -1.13 15.74
C SER A 207 -5.45 -0.80 16.52
N ILE A 208 -6.58 -1.48 16.20
CA ILE A 208 -7.86 -1.21 16.85
C ILE A 208 -8.21 -2.25 17.89
N PHE A 209 -7.93 -3.53 17.63
CA PHE A 209 -8.33 -4.60 18.55
C PHE A 209 -7.17 -5.11 19.39
N GLY A 210 -5.91 -4.77 19.06
CA GLY A 210 -4.71 -5.20 19.80
C GLY A 210 -4.49 -6.71 19.80
N ASN A 211 -5.31 -7.46 19.08
CA ASN A 211 -5.25 -8.91 19.03
C ASN A 211 -5.81 -9.43 17.69
N VAL A 212 -5.01 -10.17 16.99
CA VAL A 212 -5.36 -10.78 15.71
C VAL A 212 -6.49 -11.80 15.75
N THR A 213 -6.83 -12.30 16.93
CA THR A 213 -7.98 -13.19 17.08
C THR A 213 -9.30 -12.43 17.11
N GLN A 214 -9.28 -11.13 17.29
CA GLN A 214 -10.44 -10.29 17.11
C GLN A 214 -10.69 -10.11 15.63
N VAL A 215 -11.82 -10.57 15.19
CA VAL A 215 -12.17 -10.54 13.79
C VAL A 215 -13.04 -9.33 13.54
N ILE A 216 -12.68 -8.54 12.58
CA ILE A 216 -13.56 -7.50 12.10
C ILE A 216 -14.83 -8.12 11.53
N TYR A 217 -15.89 -7.37 11.52
CA TYR A 217 -17.23 -7.90 11.21
C TYR A 217 -17.39 -8.49 9.79
N ASP A 218 -16.37 -8.42 8.95
CA ASP A 218 -16.35 -9.05 7.64
C ASP A 218 -15.93 -10.53 7.66
N ASP A 219 -15.76 -11.13 8.84
CA ASP A 219 -15.53 -12.58 8.98
C ASP A 219 -16.74 -13.37 8.47
N PRO A 220 -16.58 -14.16 7.41
CA PRO A 220 -17.64 -15.00 6.89
C PRO A 220 -18.24 -15.95 7.92
N GLY A 221 -17.44 -16.48 8.82
CA GLY A 221 -17.90 -17.39 9.84
C GLY A 221 -18.77 -16.75 10.91
N LYS A 222 -18.57 -15.47 11.20
CA LYS A 222 -19.32 -14.73 12.24
C LYS A 222 -20.46 -13.90 11.71
N ASN A 223 -20.26 -13.28 10.54
CA ASN A 223 -21.22 -12.33 9.99
C ASN A 223 -21.98 -12.86 8.78
N GLY A 224 -21.70 -14.08 8.40
CA GLY A 224 -22.43 -14.77 7.36
C GLY A 224 -22.15 -14.29 5.96
N GLN A 225 -21.06 -13.81 5.78
CA GLN A 225 -20.55 -13.52 4.82
C GLN A 225 -20.27 -13.12 3.71
N GLY A 226 -19.48 -12.52 3.32
CA GLY A 226 -19.00 -11.83 2.20
C GLY A 226 -18.51 -12.70 1.10
N THR A 227 -18.77 -12.32 -0.08
CA THR A 227 -18.13 -12.88 -1.26
C THR A 227 -16.99 -11.98 -1.69
N THR A 228 -16.10 -12.51 -2.51
CA THR A 228 -14.96 -11.76 -3.03
C THR A 228 -15.33 -10.70 -4.06
N SER A 229 -16.56 -10.72 -4.54
CA SER A 229 -17.05 -9.74 -5.51
C SER A 229 -18.54 -9.49 -5.30
N GLY A 230 -18.92 -8.24 -5.30
CA GLY A 230 -20.33 -7.88 -5.23
C GLY A 230 -20.90 -7.75 -3.84
N GLY A 231 -20.05 -7.55 -2.84
CA GLY A 231 -20.52 -7.25 -1.48
C GLY A 231 -20.94 -8.46 -0.68
N TYR A 232 -21.33 -8.19 0.51
CA TYR A 232 -21.75 -9.16 1.48
C TYR A 232 -23.26 -9.20 1.51
N ASN A 233 -23.86 -10.33 1.76
CA ASN A 233 -25.31 -10.61 1.72
C ASN A 233 -26.16 -9.63 2.55
N GLY A 234 -26.05 -8.34 2.33
CA GLY A 234 -26.81 -7.29 2.96
C GLY A 234 -26.48 -6.99 4.43
N ARG A 235 -25.46 -7.65 4.99
CA ARG A 235 -25.04 -7.42 6.38
C ARG A 235 -23.69 -6.76 6.51
N LEU A 236 -22.78 -7.09 5.61
CA LEU A 236 -21.46 -6.51 5.53
C LEU A 236 -21.37 -5.74 4.23
N GLY A 237 -20.46 -4.82 4.16
CA GLY A 237 -20.23 -4.04 2.98
C GLY A 237 -19.55 -4.81 1.85
N TYR A 238 -18.99 -4.09 0.95
CA TYR A 238 -18.29 -4.60 -0.19
C TYR A 238 -16.85 -5.01 0.18
N ARG A 239 -16.43 -6.23 -0.20
CA ARG A 239 -15.05 -6.66 -0.08
C ARG A 239 -14.31 -6.42 -1.39
N ALA A 240 -13.46 -5.42 -1.41
CA ALA A 240 -12.67 -5.05 -2.57
C ALA A 240 -11.45 -5.95 -2.78
N ALA A 241 -11.12 -6.23 -4.03
CA ALA A 241 -9.96 -7.03 -4.40
C ALA A 241 -8.63 -6.31 -4.13
N ASP A 242 -8.60 -5.00 -4.37
CA ASP A 242 -7.43 -4.13 -4.21
C ASP A 242 -7.81 -2.74 -3.67
N GLN A 243 -6.83 -1.91 -3.41
CA GLN A 243 -7.06 -0.57 -2.86
C GLN A 243 -7.74 0.39 -3.85
N GLN A 244 -7.48 0.23 -5.16
CA GLN A 244 -8.16 1.05 -6.17
C GLN A 244 -9.66 0.76 -6.17
N THR A 245 -10.03 -0.51 -6.10
CA THR A 245 -11.42 -0.95 -6.00
C THR A 245 -12.10 -0.40 -4.73
N VAL A 246 -11.39 -0.28 -3.59
CA VAL A 246 -11.94 0.39 -2.40
C VAL A 246 -12.30 1.83 -2.70
N ALA A 247 -11.37 2.60 -3.26
CA ALA A 247 -11.58 4.01 -3.55
C ALA A 247 -12.72 4.22 -4.58
N ASP A 248 -12.75 3.39 -5.62
CA ASP A 248 -13.80 3.45 -6.65
C ASP A 248 -15.17 3.10 -6.09
N GLN A 249 -15.26 2.11 -5.20
CA GLN A 249 -16.54 1.72 -4.58
C GLN A 249 -17.04 2.78 -3.59
N VAL A 250 -16.14 3.35 -2.76
CA VAL A 250 -16.51 4.46 -1.86
C VAL A 250 -17.04 5.65 -2.64
N ALA A 251 -16.39 6.01 -3.74
CA ALA A 251 -16.87 7.10 -4.60
C ALA A 251 -18.20 6.78 -5.27
N HIS A 252 -18.36 5.56 -5.81
CA HIS A 252 -19.59 5.13 -6.45
C HIS A 252 -20.80 5.13 -5.49
N ASP A 253 -20.59 4.65 -4.28
CA ASP A 253 -21.64 4.64 -3.25
C ASP A 253 -21.96 6.08 -2.80
N GLY A 254 -20.96 6.96 -2.79
CA GLY A 254 -21.06 8.38 -2.49
C GLY A 254 -21.87 9.18 -3.51
N ASP A 255 -21.95 8.74 -4.77
CA ASP A 255 -22.80 9.37 -5.78
C ASP A 255 -24.29 9.40 -5.38
N THR A 256 -24.71 8.46 -4.52
CA THR A 256 -26.09 8.38 -4.03
C THR A 256 -26.26 9.13 -2.70
N ASP A 257 -25.33 8.93 -1.78
CA ASP A 257 -25.29 9.59 -0.47
C ASP A 257 -23.81 9.72 -0.01
N PRO A 258 -23.22 10.91 -0.09
CA PRO A 258 -21.81 11.09 0.24
C PRO A 258 -21.46 10.82 1.71
N GLU A 259 -22.47 10.78 2.60
CA GLU A 259 -22.25 10.48 4.02
C GLU A 259 -22.25 8.97 4.33
N ALA A 260 -22.80 8.14 3.43
CA ALA A 260 -22.99 6.72 3.71
C ALA A 260 -21.71 5.86 3.61
N PRO A 261 -20.82 6.01 2.60
CA PRO A 261 -19.71 5.10 2.40
C PRO A 261 -18.52 5.41 3.30
N ILE A 262 -17.85 4.34 3.73
CA ILE A 262 -16.57 4.39 4.42
C ILE A 262 -15.72 3.19 4.02
N GLY A 263 -14.42 3.42 3.88
CA GLY A 263 -13.46 2.38 3.55
C GLY A 263 -12.06 2.71 4.08
N TYR A 264 -11.09 1.87 3.75
CA TYR A 264 -9.69 2.09 4.15
C TYR A 264 -8.73 1.62 3.06
N VAL A 265 -7.67 2.38 2.86
CA VAL A 265 -6.64 2.14 1.85
C VAL A 265 -5.27 2.56 2.39
N SER A 266 -4.18 2.17 1.71
CA SER A 266 -2.87 2.74 2.01
C SER A 266 -2.82 4.24 1.71
N GLY A 267 -1.81 4.93 2.25
CA GLY A 267 -1.60 6.35 1.99
C GLY A 267 -1.45 6.66 0.50
N SER A 268 -0.68 5.87 -0.21
CA SER A 268 -0.51 5.99 -1.67
C SER A 268 -1.83 5.81 -2.43
N GLY A 269 -2.67 4.88 -1.98
CA GLY A 269 -4.01 4.66 -2.53
C GLY A 269 -4.94 5.84 -2.29
N ALA A 270 -4.92 6.42 -1.08
CA ALA A 270 -5.70 7.62 -0.75
C ALA A 270 -5.24 8.82 -1.58
N ASP A 271 -3.93 9.08 -1.63
CA ASP A 271 -3.36 10.22 -2.34
C ASP A 271 -3.64 10.19 -3.84
N SER A 272 -3.53 9.02 -4.45
CA SER A 272 -3.84 8.83 -5.87
C SER A 272 -5.31 9.05 -6.22
N ASN A 273 -6.21 8.97 -5.24
CA ASN A 273 -7.66 9.04 -5.44
C ASN A 273 -8.32 10.26 -4.78
N ARG A 274 -7.56 11.31 -4.39
CA ARG A 274 -8.12 12.53 -3.75
C ARG A 274 -9.18 13.26 -4.58
N GLY A 275 -9.24 13.03 -5.88
CA GLY A 275 -10.31 13.53 -6.74
C GLY A 275 -11.66 12.82 -6.55
N LYS A 276 -11.68 11.68 -5.88
CA LYS A 276 -12.87 10.84 -5.67
C LYS A 276 -13.21 10.64 -4.19
N VAL A 277 -12.18 10.52 -3.36
CA VAL A 277 -12.32 10.24 -1.93
C VAL A 277 -11.47 11.21 -1.12
N LYS A 278 -11.77 11.36 0.17
CA LYS A 278 -10.93 12.11 1.11
C LYS A 278 -10.62 11.28 2.34
N THR A 279 -9.47 11.56 2.94
CA THR A 279 -9.02 10.94 4.18
C THR A 279 -9.65 11.65 5.39
N LEU A 280 -10.16 10.87 6.36
CA LEU A 280 -10.56 11.37 7.65
C LEU A 280 -9.37 11.58 8.58
N ALA A 281 -9.41 12.61 9.41
CA ALA A 281 -8.50 12.73 10.54
C ALA A 281 -8.80 11.59 11.54
N TYR A 282 -7.77 10.86 11.94
CA TYR A 282 -7.91 9.77 12.91
C TYR A 282 -7.49 10.24 14.30
N GLN A 283 -8.38 10.03 15.26
CA GLN A 283 -8.13 10.27 16.67
C GLN A 283 -7.81 8.95 17.37
N HIS A 284 -6.54 8.75 17.71
CA HIS A 284 -6.10 7.58 18.44
C HIS A 284 -6.49 7.68 19.92
N ARG A 285 -6.44 6.54 20.65
CA ARG A 285 -6.61 6.52 22.10
C ARG A 285 -5.73 7.60 22.75
N ASP A 286 -6.23 8.23 23.78
CA ASP A 286 -5.51 9.23 24.56
C ASP A 286 -5.13 10.53 23.81
N GLN A 287 -5.57 10.68 22.57
CA GLN A 287 -5.46 11.96 21.86
C GLN A 287 -6.70 12.83 22.06
N SER A 288 -6.49 14.13 22.22
CA SER A 288 -7.58 15.10 22.40
C SER A 288 -8.26 15.49 21.07
N CYS A 289 -7.64 15.21 19.94
CA CYS A 289 -8.17 15.50 18.61
C CYS A 289 -7.63 14.51 17.58
N GLY A 290 -8.30 14.44 16.41
CA GLY A 290 -7.85 13.66 15.28
C GLY A 290 -6.78 14.39 14.47
N TYR A 291 -5.89 13.63 13.86
CA TYR A 291 -4.86 14.12 12.95
C TYR A 291 -5.03 13.47 11.57
N TRP A 292 -4.88 14.26 10.50
CA TRP A 292 -4.64 13.72 9.17
C TRP A 292 -3.21 13.17 9.08
N PRO A 293 -2.87 12.34 8.11
CA PRO A 293 -1.46 12.01 7.85
C PRO A 293 -0.61 13.25 7.59
N ASP A 294 -1.20 14.21 6.92
CA ASP A 294 -0.64 15.48 6.48
C ASP A 294 -0.97 16.62 7.47
N ALA A 295 -0.38 17.79 7.29
CA ALA A 295 -0.72 18.98 8.07
C ALA A 295 -2.20 19.38 7.93
N LYS A 296 -2.77 19.11 6.75
CA LYS A 296 -4.17 19.38 6.39
C LYS A 296 -4.67 18.25 5.47
N ASP A 297 -5.98 18.16 5.32
CA ASP A 297 -6.64 17.27 4.35
C ASP A 297 -6.24 17.49 2.88
N SER A 298 -5.69 18.67 2.58
CA SER A 298 -5.33 19.11 1.23
C SER A 298 -3.82 19.09 0.92
N THR A 299 -2.96 18.70 1.89
CA THR A 299 -1.51 18.62 1.69
C THR A 299 -1.01 17.19 1.57
N PHE A 300 0.26 17.01 1.20
CA PHE A 300 0.91 15.70 1.00
C PHE A 300 2.17 15.55 1.85
N ASP A 301 2.38 16.43 2.84
CA ASP A 301 3.63 16.58 3.59
C ASP A 301 3.87 15.49 4.66
N LYS A 302 2.88 14.65 4.94
CA LYS A 302 2.95 13.56 5.93
C LYS A 302 3.54 13.96 7.28
N ILE A 303 3.47 15.26 7.64
CA ILE A 303 4.12 15.78 8.84
C ILE A 303 3.64 15.10 10.11
N ASN A 304 2.35 14.77 10.20
CA ASN A 304 1.80 14.10 11.38
C ASN A 304 2.20 12.62 11.46
N VAL A 305 2.53 11.99 10.33
CA VAL A 305 3.15 10.66 10.29
C VAL A 305 4.60 10.77 10.75
N ARG A 306 5.36 11.65 10.14
CA ARG A 306 6.79 11.86 10.40
C ARG A 306 7.09 12.23 11.85
N THR A 307 6.18 12.94 12.51
CA THR A 307 6.26 13.37 13.91
C THR A 307 5.50 12.45 14.89
N GLY A 308 4.88 11.37 14.42
CA GLY A 308 4.18 10.39 15.24
C GLY A 308 2.80 10.82 15.78
N LYS A 309 2.24 11.94 15.31
CA LYS A 309 0.89 12.38 15.73
C LYS A 309 -0.23 11.57 15.07
N TYR A 310 -0.06 11.18 13.82
CA TYR A 310 -0.94 10.26 13.12
C TYR A 310 -0.49 8.83 13.41
N HIS A 311 -1.36 7.97 13.92
CA HIS A 311 -0.96 6.67 14.45
C HIS A 311 -1.08 5.51 13.46
N PHE A 312 -1.83 5.65 12.38
CA PHE A 312 -1.95 4.60 11.37
C PHE A 312 -0.79 4.62 10.36
N TRP A 313 0.40 4.23 10.82
CA TRP A 313 1.57 4.07 9.98
C TRP A 313 2.47 2.95 10.49
N THR A 314 3.27 2.39 9.62
CA THR A 314 4.28 1.37 9.94
C THR A 314 5.42 1.45 8.92
N PRO A 315 6.66 1.15 9.31
CA PRO A 315 7.69 0.85 8.34
C PRO A 315 7.26 -0.34 7.48
N GLY A 316 7.57 -0.30 6.20
CA GLY A 316 7.52 -1.49 5.38
C GLY A 316 8.66 -2.44 5.73
N HIS A 317 8.59 -3.66 5.23
CA HIS A 317 9.61 -4.68 5.43
C HIS A 317 9.96 -5.35 4.11
N PHE A 318 11.26 -5.40 3.81
CA PHE A 318 11.79 -6.33 2.85
C PHE A 318 12.27 -7.60 3.55
N PHE A 319 12.03 -8.73 2.90
CA PHE A 319 12.54 -10.03 3.29
C PHE A 319 13.32 -10.59 2.10
N ALA A 320 14.56 -10.98 2.32
CA ALA A 320 15.41 -11.53 1.28
C ALA A 320 16.31 -12.64 1.84
N HIS A 321 16.81 -13.50 0.96
CA HIS A 321 17.73 -14.56 1.34
C HIS A 321 19.09 -13.97 1.72
N VAL A 322 19.61 -14.36 2.88
CA VAL A 322 20.98 -14.01 3.30
C VAL A 322 22.00 -14.94 2.69
N ALA A 323 23.23 -14.49 2.55
CA ALA A 323 24.33 -15.30 2.06
C ALA A 323 24.62 -16.50 2.97
N ALA A 324 25.20 -17.54 2.39
CA ALA A 324 25.41 -18.83 3.08
C ALA A 324 26.38 -18.76 4.27
N ASP A 325 27.15 -17.69 4.43
CA ASP A 325 28.00 -17.46 5.60
C ASP A 325 27.21 -17.16 6.88
N GLY A 326 25.92 -16.81 6.75
CA GLY A 326 24.97 -16.73 7.86
C GLY A 326 25.26 -15.65 8.89
N THR A 327 26.13 -14.70 8.59
CA THR A 327 26.63 -13.76 9.59
C THR A 327 25.80 -12.49 9.75
N GLY A 328 24.80 -12.26 8.90
CA GLY A 328 23.98 -11.04 8.94
C GLY A 328 22.52 -11.25 8.60
N HIS A 329 21.70 -10.38 9.18
CA HIS A 329 20.31 -10.19 8.79
C HIS A 329 20.12 -8.82 8.13
N ASP A 330 21.22 -8.18 7.73
CA ASP A 330 21.28 -6.85 7.17
C ASP A 330 21.54 -6.86 5.64
N LEU A 331 21.53 -5.69 5.07
CA LEU A 331 21.65 -5.47 3.64
C LEU A 331 22.95 -6.00 3.03
N ASP A 332 24.05 -5.95 3.78
CA ASP A 332 25.40 -6.24 3.25
C ASP A 332 25.66 -7.74 3.03
N HIS A 333 24.67 -8.58 3.31
CA HIS A 333 24.80 -10.03 3.31
C HIS A 333 23.68 -10.76 2.57
N LEU A 334 23.08 -10.12 1.58
CA LEU A 334 22.05 -10.78 0.76
C LEU A 334 22.68 -11.75 -0.24
N ALA A 335 21.99 -12.86 -0.49
CA ALA A 335 22.51 -13.92 -1.36
C ALA A 335 22.56 -13.53 -2.84
N ASN A 336 21.68 -12.61 -3.26
CA ASN A 336 21.59 -12.11 -4.64
C ASN A 336 22.01 -10.65 -4.71
N PRO A 337 23.12 -10.30 -5.39
CA PRO A 337 23.63 -8.92 -5.43
C PRO A 337 22.69 -7.94 -6.16
N ASP A 338 21.85 -8.40 -7.07
CA ASP A 338 20.86 -7.54 -7.73
C ASP A 338 19.70 -7.22 -6.80
N VAL A 339 19.31 -8.14 -5.94
CA VAL A 339 18.33 -7.91 -4.86
C VAL A 339 18.92 -6.96 -3.82
N GLU A 340 20.17 -7.15 -3.43
CA GLU A 340 20.89 -6.26 -2.52
C GLU A 340 20.94 -4.83 -3.08
N LYS A 341 21.39 -4.66 -4.32
CA LYS A 341 21.42 -3.36 -5.00
C LYS A 341 20.03 -2.70 -5.05
N PHE A 342 18.98 -3.48 -5.38
CA PHE A 342 17.61 -3.00 -5.43
C PHE A 342 17.11 -2.57 -4.05
N ILE A 343 17.25 -3.41 -3.03
CA ILE A 343 16.77 -3.10 -1.67
C ILE A 343 17.56 -1.94 -1.07
N SER A 344 18.89 -1.93 -1.19
CA SER A 344 19.73 -0.84 -0.67
C SER A 344 19.34 0.51 -1.25
N ALA A 345 19.13 0.59 -2.56
CA ALA A 345 18.67 1.83 -3.18
C ALA A 345 17.24 2.21 -2.76
N PHE A 346 16.36 1.22 -2.57
CA PHE A 346 14.95 1.47 -2.20
C PHE A 346 14.81 2.01 -0.77
N VAL A 347 15.63 1.54 0.16
CA VAL A 347 15.58 1.96 1.58
C VAL A 347 16.54 3.10 1.90
N GLY A 348 17.58 3.23 1.10
CA GLY A 348 18.59 4.27 1.24
C GLY A 348 18.10 5.64 0.77
N SER A 349 18.97 6.61 0.96
CA SER A 349 18.68 8.00 0.57
C SER A 349 19.67 8.56 -0.45
N ASP A 350 20.72 7.81 -0.81
CA ASP A 350 21.81 8.30 -1.66
C ASP A 350 21.43 8.37 -3.14
N ASP A 351 20.61 7.44 -3.62
CA ASP A 351 20.10 7.47 -4.99
C ASP A 351 18.86 8.36 -5.08
N LEU A 352 19.06 9.59 -5.57
CA LEU A 352 17.98 10.58 -5.68
C LEU A 352 16.85 10.15 -6.61
N ASP A 353 17.11 9.39 -7.64
CA ASP A 353 16.06 8.95 -8.56
C ASP A 353 15.16 7.91 -7.89
N VAL A 354 15.74 6.99 -7.12
CA VAL A 354 14.99 6.02 -6.33
C VAL A 354 14.27 6.71 -5.16
N LEU A 355 14.94 7.58 -4.42
CA LEU A 355 14.32 8.37 -3.36
C LEU A 355 13.10 9.16 -3.87
N ASN A 356 13.25 9.82 -5.02
CA ASN A 356 12.14 10.51 -5.68
C ASN A 356 11.02 9.56 -6.09
N ALA A 357 11.35 8.38 -6.59
CA ALA A 357 10.35 7.37 -6.96
C ALA A 357 9.53 6.90 -5.75
N VAL A 358 10.16 6.72 -4.59
CA VAL A 358 9.52 6.38 -3.32
C VAL A 358 8.57 7.50 -2.86
N ILE A 359 9.07 8.74 -2.83
CA ILE A 359 8.27 9.92 -2.43
C ILE A 359 7.08 10.12 -3.36
N ASP A 360 7.30 10.05 -4.66
CA ASP A 360 6.26 10.24 -5.68
C ASP A 360 5.22 9.12 -5.67
N ALA A 361 5.53 7.97 -5.09
CA ALA A 361 4.57 6.90 -4.88
C ALA A 361 3.66 7.13 -3.66
N GLY A 362 4.00 8.08 -2.78
CA GLY A 362 3.24 8.43 -1.59
C GLY A 362 3.73 7.77 -0.30
N ASP A 363 4.87 7.08 -0.34
CA ASP A 363 5.52 6.52 0.84
C ASP A 363 6.46 7.55 1.49
N VAL A 364 6.73 7.40 2.78
CA VAL A 364 7.65 8.28 3.51
C VAL A 364 8.99 7.57 3.67
N PRO A 365 10.07 8.05 3.06
CA PRO A 365 11.40 7.45 3.23
C PRO A 365 11.83 7.54 4.69
N LEU A 366 12.59 6.54 5.15
CA LEU A 366 13.03 6.47 6.55
C LEU A 366 13.85 7.71 6.96
N CYS A 367 14.65 8.26 6.03
CA CYS A 367 15.43 9.49 6.29
C CYS A 367 14.56 10.73 6.57
N ALA A 368 13.26 10.71 6.23
CA ALA A 368 12.35 11.81 6.53
C ALA A 368 11.59 11.64 7.85
N MET A 369 11.70 10.48 8.51
CA MET A 369 11.03 10.20 9.77
C MET A 369 11.78 10.81 10.96
N GLN A 370 11.03 11.32 11.95
CA GLN A 370 11.54 11.82 13.24
C GLN A 370 11.21 10.86 14.39
N VAL A 371 10.41 9.86 14.10
CA VAL A 371 9.98 8.85 15.07
C VAL A 371 10.05 7.46 14.44
N THR A 372 10.20 6.47 15.29
CA THR A 372 10.12 5.05 14.94
C THR A 372 9.19 4.33 15.92
N ARG A 373 8.85 3.09 15.60
CA ARG A 373 8.16 2.18 16.52
C ARG A 373 8.63 0.75 16.30
N GLU A 374 8.59 -0.02 17.38
CA GLU A 374 8.78 -1.46 17.32
C GLU A 374 7.42 -2.12 17.04
N GLY A 375 7.25 -2.58 15.82
CA GLY A 375 6.01 -3.21 15.41
C GLY A 375 4.84 -2.25 15.21
N LEU A 376 3.72 -2.81 14.79
CA LEU A 376 2.52 -2.06 14.40
C LEU A 376 1.84 -1.34 15.56
N ASP A 377 1.91 -1.89 16.77
CA ASP A 377 1.32 -1.35 17.99
C ASP A 377 2.39 -0.86 18.97
N GLY A 378 3.66 -0.87 18.56
CA GLY A 378 4.78 -0.49 19.41
C GLY A 378 4.73 0.96 19.85
N ALA A 379 5.34 1.24 20.99
CA ALA A 379 5.51 2.59 21.47
C ALA A 379 6.30 3.42 20.45
N ILE A 380 5.86 4.67 20.26
CA ILE A 380 6.58 5.61 19.41
C ILE A 380 7.77 6.14 20.18
N SER A 381 8.95 6.12 19.59
CA SER A 381 10.19 6.67 20.14
C SER A 381 10.84 7.61 19.12
N SER A 382 11.75 8.45 19.61
CA SER A 382 12.56 9.31 18.73
C SER A 382 13.40 8.44 17.80
N TYR A 383 13.53 8.88 16.56
CA TYR A 383 14.32 8.23 15.53
C TYR A 383 15.32 9.21 14.93
N VAL A 384 16.52 8.75 14.81
CA VAL A 384 17.58 9.41 14.05
C VAL A 384 17.95 8.46 12.92
N SER A 385 17.78 8.90 11.69
CA SER A 385 18.13 8.10 10.53
C SER A 385 19.62 7.78 10.54
N PRO A 386 20.04 6.53 10.27
CA PRO A 386 21.45 6.21 10.05
C PRO A 386 22.00 6.90 8.79
N ASP A 387 21.12 7.15 7.81
CA ASP A 387 21.46 7.94 6.62
C ASP A 387 21.25 9.43 6.89
N ALA A 388 21.77 10.27 5.99
CA ALA A 388 21.54 11.70 6.06
C ALA A 388 20.05 12.02 6.07
N TYR A 389 19.62 12.83 7.02
CA TYR A 389 18.22 13.26 7.15
C TYR A 389 17.74 13.94 5.86
N CYS A 390 16.50 13.70 5.47
CA CYS A 390 15.92 14.20 4.22
C CYS A 390 14.53 14.82 4.40
N GLY A 391 14.21 15.28 5.61
CA GLY A 391 12.88 15.77 5.94
C GLY A 391 12.47 16.98 5.12
N CYS A 392 13.35 17.93 4.96
CA CYS A 392 13.10 19.15 4.19
C CYS A 392 13.14 18.89 2.68
N TYR A 393 14.01 18.00 2.23
CA TYR A 393 13.96 17.53 0.85
C TYR A 393 12.61 16.88 0.53
N PHE A 394 12.13 16.01 1.41
CA PHE A 394 10.81 15.39 1.30
C PHE A 394 9.69 16.44 1.18
N GLU A 395 9.67 17.42 2.10
CA GLU A 395 8.68 18.51 2.06
C GLU A 395 8.74 19.31 0.76
N SER A 396 9.94 19.62 0.28
CA SER A 396 10.11 20.35 -0.98
C SER A 396 9.51 19.57 -2.15
N ARG A 397 9.65 18.26 -2.12
CA ARG A 397 9.17 17.38 -3.19
C ARG A 397 7.66 17.26 -3.22
N VAL A 398 7.01 17.16 -2.04
CA VAL A 398 5.56 16.92 -1.94
C VAL A 398 4.74 18.21 -1.78
N ALA A 399 5.28 19.23 -1.15
CA ALA A 399 4.56 20.48 -0.87
C ALA A 399 5.09 21.71 -1.65
N GLY A 400 6.27 21.60 -2.23
CA GLY A 400 6.91 22.68 -2.99
C GLY A 400 7.45 23.83 -2.13
N THR A 401 7.23 23.82 -0.82
CA THR A 401 7.68 24.86 0.12
C THR A 401 8.18 24.22 1.42
N PRO A 402 9.44 23.80 1.48
CA PRO A 402 10.03 23.27 2.70
C PRO A 402 10.10 24.35 3.78
N GLN A 403 10.03 23.94 5.03
CA GLN A 403 10.15 24.88 6.16
C GLN A 403 11.61 25.19 6.53
N CYS A 404 12.56 24.50 5.91
CA CYS A 404 13.98 24.70 6.13
C CYS A 404 14.59 25.72 5.18
N ASP A 405 15.66 26.35 5.61
CA ASP A 405 16.47 27.23 4.79
C ASP A 405 17.10 26.46 3.62
N ALA A 406 17.15 27.06 2.46
CA ALA A 406 17.87 26.54 1.31
C ALA A 406 19.37 26.78 1.51
N CYS A 407 20.20 25.86 1.07
CA CYS A 407 21.67 25.96 1.14
C CYS A 407 22.31 25.44 -0.15
N ARG A 408 23.59 25.65 -0.29
CA ARG A 408 24.39 25.06 -1.38
C ARG A 408 24.94 23.71 -0.94
N GLU A 409 24.71 22.68 -1.70
CA GLU A 409 25.19 21.33 -1.38
C GLU A 409 26.67 21.33 -1.00
N GLY A 410 27.02 20.74 0.15
CA GLY A 410 28.37 20.72 0.70
C GLY A 410 28.83 22.03 1.37
N HIS A 411 27.91 22.98 1.62
CA HIS A 411 28.19 24.24 2.30
C HIS A 411 27.37 24.34 3.60
N ASP A 412 27.81 23.65 4.64
CA ASP A 412 27.14 23.64 5.95
C ASP A 412 27.10 25.03 6.60
N GLU A 413 28.04 25.91 6.21
CA GLU A 413 28.08 27.30 6.66
C GLU A 413 26.89 28.15 6.20
N ASP A 414 26.13 27.70 5.21
CA ASP A 414 24.89 28.36 4.78
C ASP A 414 23.74 28.11 5.79
N CYS A 415 23.90 27.16 6.70
CA CYS A 415 22.86 26.78 7.65
C CYS A 415 22.98 27.56 8.97
N SER A 416 21.89 28.20 9.39
CA SER A 416 21.86 29.02 10.59
C SER A 416 21.57 28.23 11.88
N GLU A 417 20.92 27.05 11.76
CA GLU A 417 20.58 26.22 12.89
C GLU A 417 21.80 25.43 13.40
N PRO A 418 21.99 25.33 14.72
CA PRO A 418 23.08 24.56 15.28
C PRO A 418 23.01 23.07 14.85
N ASN A 419 24.12 22.55 14.37
CA ASN A 419 24.28 21.18 13.88
C ASN A 419 23.46 20.84 12.60
N ALA A 420 22.90 21.83 11.93
CA ALA A 420 22.30 21.58 10.63
C ALA A 420 23.40 21.37 9.58
N VAL A 421 23.17 20.41 8.70
CA VAL A 421 24.03 20.07 7.57
C VAL A 421 23.30 20.41 6.28
N CYS A 422 24.02 20.98 5.33
CA CYS A 422 23.47 21.23 4.01
C CYS A 422 23.39 19.94 3.21
N HIS A 423 22.21 19.41 3.05
CA HIS A 423 22.00 18.17 2.33
C HIS A 423 20.86 18.30 1.33
N ARG A 424 21.09 17.93 0.08
CA ARG A 424 20.11 18.03 -1.03
C ARG A 424 19.53 19.42 -1.22
N GLY A 425 20.34 20.45 -0.94
CA GLY A 425 19.97 21.85 -1.10
C GLY A 425 19.17 22.44 0.05
N TYR A 426 19.02 21.73 1.17
CA TYR A 426 18.33 22.20 2.38
C TYR A 426 19.16 21.99 3.64
N CYS A 427 18.98 22.91 4.60
CA CYS A 427 19.56 22.80 5.92
C CYS A 427 18.78 21.77 6.75
N GLU A 428 19.27 20.55 6.83
CA GLU A 428 18.66 19.47 7.59
C GLU A 428 19.29 19.44 8.99
N ALA A 429 18.46 19.57 10.04
CA ALA A 429 18.88 19.44 11.43
C ALA A 429 18.46 18.09 11.99
N TYR A 430 19.36 17.46 12.77
CA TYR A 430 19.13 16.18 13.42
C TYR A 430 18.47 16.36 14.80
#